data_baa9b475fd1324fecd94007d513c1766
#
_entry.id   baa9b475fd1324fecd94007d513c1766
#
_cell.length_a   1.000
_cell.length_b   1.000
_cell.length_c   1.000
_cell.angle_alpha   90.00
_cell.angle_beta   90.00
_cell.angle_gamma   90.00
#
_symmetry.space_group_name_H-M   'P 1'
#
loop_
_entity.id
_entity.type
_entity.pdbx_description
1 polymer ?
#
loop_
_entity_poly.entity_id
_entity_poly.type
_entity_poly.pdbx_seq_one_letter_code
_entity_poly.pdbx_strand_id
1 'polypeptide(L)'
;MNENKFIHLLYVPTMACNMACKYCYLEENTKDEWSKIKPLDTLQYAINKFKNCNVIPFNISLHGGEVTTLSKADLHDLIKYISDYYKDNKRLIVDGGFKIGNPHIKTNLYDLEKHIDTIKEFNVSISGSLDLPLRLHDEYRVTKGNKKTLDRILSNIELLQDIPNKKKVSSTIFKEHYNYVNEIINDIKYLHKNTCLDMNDFNFMIGFDYNSNGILHHISDKE
;
A
#
# COMPACT_ATOMS: atom_id res chain seq x y z
N MET A 1 10.79 12.65 33.88
CA MET A 1 9.68 11.95 33.17
C MET A 1 10.21 11.64 31.79
N ASN A 2 10.20 10.39 31.37
CA ASN A 2 10.61 10.05 30.00
C ASN A 2 9.57 10.61 29.03
N GLU A 3 10.01 11.46 28.11
CA GLU A 3 9.16 12.06 27.08
C GLU A 3 8.69 10.98 26.09
N ASN A 4 7.43 11.03 25.70
CA ASN A 4 6.86 10.14 24.72
C ASN A 4 7.45 10.39 23.33
N LYS A 5 7.87 9.32 22.64
CA LYS A 5 8.35 9.37 21.25
C LYS A 5 7.27 8.87 20.32
N PHE A 6 6.94 9.67 19.31
CA PHE A 6 5.92 9.31 18.33
C PHE A 6 6.55 8.81 17.05
N ILE A 7 6.03 7.71 16.50
CA ILE A 7 6.54 7.08 15.27
C ILE A 7 5.43 6.76 14.28
N HIS A 8 5.78 6.77 13.00
CA HIS A 8 5.02 6.09 11.96
C HIS A 8 5.54 4.65 11.86
N LEU A 9 4.68 3.68 12.11
CA LEU A 9 5.01 2.26 12.04
C LEU A 9 4.60 1.69 10.68
N LEU A 10 5.57 1.26 9.89
CA LEU A 10 5.34 0.40 8.72
C LEU A 10 5.40 -1.05 9.18
N TYR A 11 4.30 -1.76 9.05
CA TYR A 11 4.24 -3.18 9.40
C TYR A 11 4.07 -4.04 8.16
N VAL A 12 4.88 -5.08 8.03
CA VAL A 12 4.86 -6.07 6.95
C VAL A 12 4.31 -7.38 7.47
N PRO A 13 2.98 -7.64 7.36
CA PRO A 13 2.36 -8.84 7.89
C PRO A 13 2.62 -10.09 7.05
N THR A 14 3.00 -9.92 5.78
CA THR A 14 3.29 -11.00 4.84
C THR A 14 4.27 -10.55 3.77
N MET A 15 5.12 -11.46 3.32
CA MET A 15 5.97 -11.28 2.14
C MET A 15 5.32 -11.90 0.89
N ALA A 16 4.24 -12.66 1.04
CA ALA A 16 3.52 -13.22 -0.11
C ALA A 16 2.98 -12.10 -1.01
N CYS A 17 3.03 -12.35 -2.31
CA CYS A 17 2.45 -11.47 -3.31
C CYS A 17 1.80 -12.31 -4.42
N ASN A 18 0.67 -11.85 -4.95
CA ASN A 18 -0.04 -12.47 -6.08
C ASN A 18 0.45 -11.96 -7.44
N MET A 19 1.35 -10.96 -7.46
CA MET A 19 1.92 -10.37 -8.67
C MET A 19 3.42 -10.66 -8.80
N ALA A 20 3.93 -10.48 -10.03
CA ALA A 20 5.34 -10.57 -10.41
C ALA A 20 5.73 -9.31 -11.20
N CYS A 21 5.70 -8.16 -10.53
CA CYS A 21 6.08 -6.90 -11.15
C CYS A 21 7.55 -6.92 -11.56
N LYS A 22 7.86 -6.51 -12.79
CA LYS A 22 9.23 -6.57 -13.35
C LYS A 22 10.28 -5.78 -12.56
N TYR A 23 9.85 -4.76 -11.84
CA TYR A 23 10.70 -3.88 -11.04
C TYR A 23 10.59 -4.16 -9.53
N CYS A 24 10.01 -5.29 -9.13
CA CYS A 24 9.81 -5.57 -7.71
C CYS A 24 11.14 -5.83 -7.01
N TYR A 25 11.46 -5.02 -6.01
CA TYR A 25 12.68 -5.17 -5.21
C TYR A 25 12.67 -6.40 -4.28
N LEU A 26 11.51 -7.02 -4.08
CA LEU A 26 11.37 -8.24 -3.28
C LEU A 26 11.71 -9.51 -4.06
N GLU A 27 11.67 -9.45 -5.39
CA GLU A 27 12.01 -10.56 -6.29
C GLU A 27 11.40 -11.92 -5.87
N GLU A 28 12.24 -12.95 -5.73
CA GLU A 28 11.84 -14.29 -5.33
C GLU A 28 11.45 -14.40 -3.84
N ASN A 29 11.76 -13.38 -3.02
CA ASN A 29 11.42 -13.35 -1.59
C ASN A 29 9.92 -13.20 -1.32
N THR A 30 9.08 -13.19 -2.36
CA THR A 30 7.62 -13.14 -2.25
C THR A 30 6.99 -14.51 -1.95
N LYS A 31 7.79 -15.49 -1.51
CA LYS A 31 7.30 -16.80 -1.05
C LYS A 31 6.97 -16.71 0.44
N ASP A 32 5.82 -17.29 0.81
CA ASP A 32 5.27 -17.21 2.16
C ASP A 32 5.88 -18.30 3.08
N GLU A 33 7.18 -18.23 3.33
CA GLU A 33 7.84 -19.13 4.28
C GLU A 33 7.75 -18.65 5.76
N TRP A 34 7.20 -17.46 5.99
CA TRP A 34 7.16 -16.79 7.31
C TRP A 34 5.88 -17.05 8.10
N SER A 35 4.94 -17.81 7.58
CA SER A 35 3.55 -17.92 8.05
C SER A 35 3.31 -18.74 9.32
N LYS A 36 4.34 -19.12 10.06
CA LYS A 36 4.16 -19.90 11.32
C LYS A 36 3.66 -19.05 12.49
N ILE A 37 3.82 -17.73 12.43
CA ILE A 37 3.38 -16.80 13.49
C ILE A 37 2.23 -15.97 12.90
N LYS A 38 1.12 -15.89 13.63
CA LYS A 38 0.00 -15.04 13.19
C LYS A 38 0.46 -13.58 13.11
N PRO A 39 0.15 -12.89 12.02
CA PRO A 39 0.54 -11.48 11.84
C PRO A 39 0.07 -10.58 13.00
N LEU A 40 -1.13 -10.84 13.54
CA LEU A 40 -1.66 -10.10 14.69
C LEU A 40 -0.78 -10.23 15.92
N ASP A 41 -0.33 -11.45 16.25
CA ASP A 41 0.48 -11.71 17.45
C ASP A 41 1.80 -10.92 17.39
N THR A 42 2.42 -10.85 16.20
CA THR A 42 3.63 -10.06 15.96
C THR A 42 3.40 -8.57 16.18
N LEU A 43 2.29 -8.03 15.63
CA LEU A 43 1.97 -6.61 15.78
C LEU A 43 1.69 -6.27 17.26
N GLN A 44 0.91 -7.10 17.95
CA GLN A 44 0.62 -6.93 19.38
C GLN A 44 1.89 -6.96 20.22
N TYR A 45 2.77 -7.91 19.97
CA TYR A 45 4.07 -7.97 20.63
C TYR A 45 4.89 -6.69 20.43
N ALA A 46 4.98 -6.22 19.19
CA ALA A 46 5.71 -4.99 18.87
C ALA A 46 5.11 -3.76 19.58
N ILE A 47 3.79 -3.58 19.53
CA ILE A 47 3.10 -2.47 20.20
C ILE A 47 3.33 -2.51 21.72
N ASN A 48 3.26 -3.69 22.35
CA ASN A 48 3.54 -3.82 23.78
C ASN A 48 5.00 -3.44 24.12
N LYS A 49 5.98 -3.81 23.28
CA LYS A 49 7.38 -3.40 23.46
C LYS A 49 7.55 -1.89 23.31
N PHE A 50 6.93 -1.27 22.32
CA PHE A 50 6.95 0.18 22.14
C PHE A 50 6.36 0.91 23.35
N LYS A 51 5.23 0.45 23.85
CA LYS A 51 4.59 1.02 25.05
C LYS A 51 5.54 1.01 26.25
N ASN A 52 6.28 -0.08 26.47
CA ASN A 52 7.25 -0.18 27.57
C ASN A 52 8.46 0.76 27.41
N CYS A 53 8.68 1.28 26.19
CA CYS A 53 9.76 2.23 25.89
C CYS A 53 9.25 3.67 25.71
N ASN A 54 7.99 3.97 26.04
CA ASN A 54 7.31 5.26 25.78
C ASN A 54 7.34 5.65 24.30
N VAL A 55 7.30 4.67 23.39
CA VAL A 55 7.18 4.87 21.95
C VAL A 55 5.74 4.63 21.53
N ILE A 56 5.16 5.59 20.82
CA ILE A 56 3.74 5.61 20.47
C ILE A 56 3.62 5.69 18.95
N PRO A 57 3.19 4.61 18.28
CA PRO A 57 2.80 4.68 16.89
C PRO A 57 1.57 5.58 16.69
N PHE A 58 1.77 6.76 16.11
CA PHE A 58 0.65 7.64 15.76
C PHE A 58 0.01 7.29 14.41
N ASN A 59 0.74 6.56 13.56
CA ASN A 59 0.25 6.03 12.29
C ASN A 59 0.82 4.62 12.09
N ILE A 60 -0.06 3.68 11.75
CA ILE A 60 0.31 2.29 11.45
C ILE A 60 -0.16 1.97 10.03
N SER A 61 0.78 1.64 9.15
CA SER A 61 0.51 1.28 7.76
C SER A 61 0.90 -0.16 7.49
N LEU A 62 -0.01 -0.95 6.92
CA LEU A 62 0.27 -2.30 6.48
C LEU A 62 0.88 -2.28 5.07
N HIS A 63 2.05 -2.86 4.96
CA HIS A 63 2.82 -3.03 3.72
C HIS A 63 3.19 -4.51 3.53
N GLY A 64 4.10 -4.81 2.59
CA GLY A 64 4.67 -6.15 2.41
C GLY A 64 4.84 -6.53 0.96
N GLY A 65 4.73 -7.81 0.69
CA GLY A 65 4.51 -8.30 -0.66
C GLY A 65 3.16 -7.77 -1.16
N GLU A 66 2.07 -8.34 -0.65
CA GLU A 66 0.71 -7.85 -0.87
C GLU A 66 -0.20 -8.23 0.30
N VAL A 67 -0.72 -7.26 1.02
CA VAL A 67 -1.55 -7.48 2.23
C VAL A 67 -2.86 -8.21 1.92
N THR A 68 -3.42 -8.06 0.73
CA THR A 68 -4.67 -8.72 0.31
C THR A 68 -4.49 -10.22 0.02
N THR A 69 -3.26 -10.75 0.12
CA THR A 69 -3.00 -12.20 0.10
C THR A 69 -3.29 -12.87 1.43
N LEU A 70 -3.40 -12.12 2.51
CA LEU A 70 -3.82 -12.63 3.81
C LEU A 70 -5.24 -13.21 3.73
N SER A 71 -5.56 -14.11 4.66
CA SER A 71 -6.94 -14.56 4.82
C SER A 71 -7.87 -13.39 5.20
N LYS A 72 -9.17 -13.51 4.91
CA LYS A 72 -10.16 -12.49 5.32
C LYS A 72 -10.11 -12.25 6.83
N ALA A 73 -9.98 -13.29 7.61
CA ALA A 73 -9.93 -13.21 9.07
C ALA A 73 -8.65 -12.51 9.54
N ASP A 74 -7.48 -12.89 9.01
CA ASP A 74 -6.21 -12.31 9.46
C ASP A 74 -6.13 -10.80 9.13
N LEU A 75 -6.56 -10.39 7.93
CA LEU A 75 -6.57 -8.96 7.59
C LEU A 75 -7.61 -8.18 8.40
N HIS A 76 -8.81 -8.75 8.60
CA HIS A 76 -9.84 -8.15 9.45
C HIS A 76 -9.34 -7.93 10.88
N ASP A 77 -8.73 -8.94 11.49
CA ASP A 77 -8.25 -8.88 12.86
C ASP A 77 -7.12 -7.86 13.03
N LEU A 78 -6.21 -7.76 12.05
CA LEU A 78 -5.18 -6.73 12.01
C LEU A 78 -5.77 -5.32 11.96
N ILE A 79 -6.70 -5.09 11.02
CA ILE A 79 -7.33 -3.79 10.82
C ILE A 79 -8.16 -3.39 12.05
N LYS A 80 -8.91 -4.34 12.61
CA LYS A 80 -9.66 -4.14 13.84
C LYS A 80 -8.75 -3.73 14.99
N TYR A 81 -7.66 -4.46 15.20
CA TYR A 81 -6.69 -4.14 16.25
C TYR A 81 -6.10 -2.73 16.09
N ILE A 82 -5.72 -2.33 14.87
CA ILE A 82 -5.21 -0.99 14.59
C ILE A 82 -6.28 0.08 14.88
N SER A 83 -7.52 -0.18 14.47
CA SER A 83 -8.65 0.72 14.73
C SER A 83 -8.90 0.92 16.23
N ASP A 84 -8.90 -0.18 16.99
CA ASP A 84 -9.09 -0.14 18.44
C ASP A 84 -7.89 0.54 19.13
N TYR A 85 -6.66 0.25 18.70
CA TYR A 85 -5.45 0.93 19.18
C TYR A 85 -5.55 2.46 19.02
N TYR A 86 -6.06 2.94 17.88
CA TYR A 86 -6.23 4.38 17.68
C TYR A 86 -7.29 4.97 18.59
N LYS A 87 -8.40 4.28 18.85
CA LYS A 87 -9.44 4.72 19.79
C LYS A 87 -8.87 4.85 21.22
N ASP A 88 -8.15 3.83 21.67
CA ASP A 88 -7.60 3.75 23.02
C ASP A 88 -6.50 4.80 23.26
N ASN A 89 -5.71 5.13 22.25
CA ASN A 89 -4.60 6.07 22.35
C ASN A 89 -4.91 7.47 21.78
N LYS A 90 -6.19 7.74 21.45
CA LYS A 90 -6.62 8.98 20.78
C LYS A 90 -6.10 10.22 21.48
N ARG A 91 -6.34 10.33 22.79
CA ARG A 91 -5.94 11.51 23.57
C ARG A 91 -4.43 11.70 23.54
N LEU A 92 -3.69 10.62 23.78
CA LEU A 92 -2.24 10.64 23.83
C LEU A 92 -1.59 11.09 22.50
N ILE A 93 -2.13 10.60 21.38
CA ILE A 93 -1.66 10.94 20.03
C ILE A 93 -1.97 12.42 19.71
N VAL A 94 -3.19 12.88 20.03
CA VAL A 94 -3.61 14.27 19.77
C VAL A 94 -2.85 15.25 20.66
N ASP A 95 -2.68 14.95 21.95
CA ASP A 95 -1.90 15.78 22.88
C ASP A 95 -0.42 15.85 22.47
N GLY A 96 0.09 14.81 21.77
CA GLY A 96 1.40 14.79 21.14
C GLY A 96 1.51 15.61 19.84
N GLY A 97 0.43 16.26 19.41
CA GLY A 97 0.41 17.10 18.20
C GLY A 97 0.13 16.37 16.89
N PHE A 98 -0.26 15.08 16.93
CA PHE A 98 -0.53 14.28 15.76
C PHE A 98 -2.02 14.11 15.47
N LYS A 99 -2.36 13.97 14.18
CA LYS A 99 -3.71 13.62 13.74
C LYS A 99 -3.87 12.11 13.71
N ILE A 100 -5.02 11.63 14.16
CA ILE A 100 -5.40 10.23 14.00
C ILE A 100 -6.02 10.06 12.62
N GLY A 101 -5.47 9.13 11.85
CA GLY A 101 -6.06 8.66 10.60
C GLY A 101 -6.90 7.40 10.80
N ASN A 102 -7.36 6.86 9.69
CA ASN A 102 -7.93 5.51 9.63
C ASN A 102 -6.80 4.48 9.50
N PRO A 103 -7.05 3.18 9.79
CA PRO A 103 -6.14 2.12 9.39
C PRO A 103 -5.77 2.26 7.92
N HIS A 104 -4.53 1.98 7.57
CA HIS A 104 -4.03 2.22 6.22
C HIS A 104 -3.36 0.97 5.66
N ILE A 105 -3.65 0.67 4.39
CA ILE A 105 -2.98 -0.39 3.63
C ILE A 105 -2.32 0.15 2.37
N LYS A 106 -1.14 -0.38 2.04
CA LYS A 106 -0.55 -0.28 0.71
C LYS A 106 -0.81 -1.59 -0.02
N THR A 107 -1.39 -1.52 -1.23
CA THR A 107 -1.85 -2.69 -1.96
C THR A 107 -1.66 -2.53 -3.47
N ASN A 108 -1.49 -3.64 -4.17
CA ASN A 108 -1.52 -3.69 -5.63
C ASN A 108 -2.95 -3.65 -6.23
N LEU A 109 -3.98 -3.61 -5.37
CA LEU A 109 -5.41 -3.54 -5.72
C LEU A 109 -6.00 -4.79 -6.40
N TYR A 110 -5.21 -5.79 -6.76
CA TYR A 110 -5.64 -6.91 -7.61
C TYR A 110 -6.67 -7.84 -6.95
N ASP A 111 -6.55 -8.09 -5.65
CA ASP A 111 -7.47 -8.96 -4.88
C ASP A 111 -8.28 -8.17 -3.83
N LEU A 112 -8.47 -6.86 -4.06
CA LEU A 112 -9.10 -5.95 -3.11
C LEU A 112 -10.55 -6.36 -2.77
N GLU A 113 -11.29 -6.88 -3.76
CA GLU A 113 -12.68 -7.32 -3.60
C GLU A 113 -12.86 -8.38 -2.51
N LYS A 114 -11.82 -9.17 -2.23
CA LYS A 114 -11.86 -10.17 -1.16
C LYS A 114 -12.02 -9.56 0.23
N HIS A 115 -11.59 -8.31 0.40
CA HIS A 115 -11.53 -7.63 1.69
C HIS A 115 -12.43 -6.39 1.76
N ILE A 116 -13.33 -6.23 0.80
CA ILE A 116 -14.15 -5.01 0.68
C ILE A 116 -14.99 -4.75 1.94
N ASP A 117 -15.49 -5.80 2.59
CA ASP A 117 -16.30 -5.67 3.80
C ASP A 117 -15.46 -5.09 4.96
N THR A 118 -14.24 -5.58 5.16
CA THR A 118 -13.30 -5.03 6.16
C THR A 118 -12.93 -3.58 5.84
N ILE A 119 -12.70 -3.27 4.56
CA ILE A 119 -12.38 -1.91 4.12
C ILE A 119 -13.52 -0.94 4.44
N LYS A 120 -14.77 -1.36 4.19
CA LYS A 120 -15.97 -0.58 4.51
C LYS A 120 -16.17 -0.42 6.01
N GLU A 121 -16.11 -1.51 6.76
CA GLU A 121 -16.34 -1.53 8.21
C GLU A 121 -15.43 -0.56 8.97
N PHE A 122 -14.14 -0.55 8.64
CA PHE A 122 -13.13 0.27 9.34
C PHE A 122 -12.74 1.54 8.58
N ASN A 123 -13.40 1.84 7.47
CA ASN A 123 -13.06 2.99 6.63
C ASN A 123 -11.57 3.06 6.27
N VAL A 124 -11.00 1.91 5.87
CA VAL A 124 -9.55 1.73 5.67
C VAL A 124 -9.05 2.66 4.57
N SER A 125 -8.04 3.46 4.85
CA SER A 125 -7.36 4.29 3.85
C SER A 125 -6.50 3.43 2.94
N ILE A 126 -6.51 3.74 1.64
CA ILE A 126 -5.85 2.94 0.62
C ILE A 126 -4.78 3.75 -0.11
N SER A 127 -3.60 3.16 -0.22
CA SER A 127 -2.55 3.59 -1.14
C SER A 127 -2.32 2.47 -2.16
N GLY A 128 -2.95 2.62 -3.33
CA GLY A 128 -2.88 1.65 -4.41
C GLY A 128 -1.62 1.82 -5.26
N SER A 129 -1.25 0.78 -5.98
CA SER A 129 -0.21 0.84 -7.00
C SER A 129 -0.85 0.74 -8.38
N LEU A 130 -0.73 1.81 -9.19
CA LEU A 130 -1.28 1.89 -10.54
C LEU A 130 -0.27 2.63 -11.42
N ASP A 131 0.38 1.91 -12.34
CA ASP A 131 1.40 2.51 -13.18
C ASP A 131 0.80 3.27 -14.36
N LEU A 132 1.40 4.42 -14.67
CA LEU A 132 1.03 5.31 -15.75
C LEU A 132 2.17 5.44 -16.77
N PRO A 133 1.86 5.60 -18.09
CA PRO A 133 0.50 5.60 -18.63
C PRO A 133 -0.15 4.22 -18.52
N LEU A 134 -1.49 4.21 -18.40
CA LEU A 134 -2.28 2.99 -18.17
C LEU A 134 -1.98 1.86 -19.19
N ARG A 135 -1.72 2.23 -20.45
CA ARG A 135 -1.41 1.24 -21.50
C ARG A 135 -0.12 0.44 -21.23
N LEU A 136 0.82 0.99 -20.44
CA LEU A 136 2.07 0.31 -20.07
C LEU A 136 1.94 -0.48 -18.76
N HIS A 137 0.85 -0.29 -18.02
CA HIS A 137 0.65 -0.95 -16.73
C HIS A 137 0.90 -2.46 -16.80
N ASP A 138 0.27 -3.13 -17.75
CA ASP A 138 0.35 -4.59 -17.92
C ASP A 138 1.69 -5.07 -18.50
N GLU A 139 2.57 -4.17 -18.93
CA GLU A 139 3.93 -4.52 -19.31
C GLU A 139 4.83 -4.74 -18.08
N TYR A 140 4.57 -4.03 -17.00
CA TYR A 140 5.37 -4.06 -15.78
C TYR A 140 4.70 -4.81 -14.64
N ARG A 141 3.36 -4.76 -14.56
CA ARG A 141 2.58 -5.33 -13.45
C ARG A 141 1.71 -6.47 -13.92
N VAL A 142 2.25 -7.68 -13.81
CA VAL A 142 1.55 -8.93 -14.18
C VAL A 142 1.39 -9.83 -12.96
N THR A 143 0.46 -10.78 -13.05
CA THR A 143 0.37 -11.85 -12.03
C THR A 143 1.56 -12.79 -12.13
N LYS A 144 1.78 -13.67 -11.13
CA LYS A 144 2.77 -14.76 -11.21
C LYS A 144 2.54 -15.71 -12.40
N GLY A 145 1.32 -15.78 -12.91
CA GLY A 145 0.97 -16.50 -14.14
C GLY A 145 1.04 -15.65 -15.41
N ASN A 146 1.72 -14.52 -15.39
CA ASN A 146 1.90 -13.59 -16.52
C ASN A 146 0.57 -13.07 -17.14
N LYS A 147 -0.49 -12.95 -16.33
CA LYS A 147 -1.78 -12.39 -16.76
C LYS A 147 -1.81 -10.89 -16.53
N LYS A 148 -2.48 -10.17 -17.42
CA LYS A 148 -2.80 -8.74 -17.29
C LYS A 148 -3.58 -8.44 -16.02
N THR A 149 -3.40 -7.25 -15.46
CA THR A 149 -3.97 -6.89 -14.16
C THR A 149 -4.80 -5.60 -14.17
N LEU A 150 -4.63 -4.74 -15.19
CA LEU A 150 -5.22 -3.40 -15.23
C LEU A 150 -6.75 -3.41 -15.12
N ASP A 151 -7.43 -4.20 -15.96
CA ASP A 151 -8.91 -4.22 -15.99
C ASP A 151 -9.49 -4.62 -14.64
N ARG A 152 -8.89 -5.63 -14.00
CA ARG A 152 -9.32 -6.06 -12.66
C ARG A 152 -9.06 -5.02 -11.60
N ILE A 153 -7.92 -4.33 -11.66
CA ILE A 153 -7.58 -3.24 -10.74
C ILE A 153 -8.57 -2.09 -10.89
N LEU A 154 -8.90 -1.68 -12.11
CA LEU A 154 -9.89 -0.63 -12.35
C LEU A 154 -11.28 -1.02 -11.82
N SER A 155 -11.73 -2.25 -12.07
CA SER A 155 -12.99 -2.77 -11.49
C SER A 155 -12.97 -2.77 -9.96
N ASN A 156 -11.83 -3.10 -9.33
CA ASN A 156 -11.70 -3.06 -7.88
C ASN A 156 -11.69 -1.63 -7.32
N ILE A 157 -11.20 -0.64 -8.09
CA ILE A 157 -11.29 0.78 -7.72
C ILE A 157 -12.75 1.24 -7.70
N GLU A 158 -13.59 0.77 -8.61
CA GLU A 158 -15.03 1.08 -8.64
C GLU A 158 -15.75 0.63 -7.37
N LEU A 159 -15.35 -0.51 -6.77
CA LEU A 159 -15.91 -1.00 -5.51
C LEU A 159 -15.67 -0.05 -4.31
N LEU A 160 -14.72 0.87 -4.44
CA LEU A 160 -14.38 1.84 -3.40
C LEU A 160 -15.21 3.13 -3.50
N GLN A 161 -16.04 3.31 -4.52
CA GLN A 161 -16.70 4.58 -4.83
C GLN A 161 -17.53 5.12 -3.66
N ASP A 162 -18.28 4.26 -2.99
CA ASP A 162 -19.19 4.66 -1.91
C ASP A 162 -18.55 4.62 -0.52
N ILE A 163 -17.25 4.35 -0.44
CA ILE A 163 -16.53 4.32 0.85
C ILE A 163 -15.91 5.69 1.08
N PRO A 164 -16.16 6.37 2.23
CA PRO A 164 -15.67 7.73 2.47
C PRO A 164 -14.19 7.79 2.88
N ASN A 165 -13.43 6.71 2.67
CA ASN A 165 -12.01 6.64 2.99
C ASN A 165 -11.13 7.43 2.01
N LYS A 166 -9.89 7.71 2.42
CA LYS A 166 -8.87 8.27 1.52
C LYS A 166 -8.37 7.17 0.58
N LYS A 167 -8.37 7.46 -0.72
CA LYS A 167 -7.94 6.56 -1.80
C LYS A 167 -6.97 7.29 -2.69
N LYS A 168 -5.72 6.85 -2.67
CA LYS A 168 -4.70 7.39 -3.56
C LYS A 168 -3.93 6.28 -4.26
N VAL A 169 -3.26 6.62 -5.32
CA VAL A 169 -2.39 5.70 -6.06
C VAL A 169 -1.00 6.29 -6.23
N SER A 170 -0.05 5.40 -6.45
CA SER A 170 1.31 5.75 -6.85
C SER A 170 1.69 4.97 -8.10
N SER A 171 2.46 5.59 -8.97
CA SER A 171 3.04 4.99 -10.17
C SER A 171 4.55 4.92 -10.05
N THR A 172 5.13 3.82 -10.50
CA THR A 172 6.58 3.73 -10.67
C THR A 172 6.95 4.19 -12.06
N ILE A 173 7.91 5.10 -12.16
CA ILE A 173 8.37 5.67 -13.43
C ILE A 173 9.83 5.30 -13.69
N PHE A 174 10.14 5.10 -14.95
CA PHE A 174 11.46 4.80 -15.48
C PHE A 174 11.82 5.82 -16.57
N LYS A 175 13.05 5.81 -17.06
CA LYS A 175 13.54 6.75 -18.07
C LYS A 175 12.66 6.82 -19.32
N GLU A 176 12.18 5.70 -19.83
CA GLU A 176 11.32 5.65 -21.00
C GLU A 176 9.97 6.37 -20.82
N HIS A 177 9.50 6.57 -19.59
CA HIS A 177 8.24 7.27 -19.30
C HIS A 177 8.30 8.76 -19.69
N TYR A 178 9.48 9.35 -19.83
CA TYR A 178 9.63 10.71 -20.33
C TYR A 178 9.07 10.91 -21.75
N ASN A 179 9.04 9.85 -22.55
CA ASN A 179 8.45 9.89 -23.87
C ASN A 179 6.91 9.93 -23.85
N TYR A 180 6.30 9.70 -22.71
CA TYR A 180 4.85 9.51 -22.56
C TYR A 180 4.20 10.52 -21.60
N VAL A 181 4.84 11.63 -21.30
CA VAL A 181 4.34 12.63 -20.32
C VAL A 181 2.93 13.10 -20.65
N ASN A 182 2.61 13.35 -21.93
CA ASN A 182 1.28 13.77 -22.33
C ASN A 182 0.22 12.68 -22.08
N GLU A 183 0.56 11.40 -22.32
CA GLU A 183 -0.31 10.28 -22.02
C GLU A 183 -0.54 10.16 -20.51
N ILE A 184 0.51 10.27 -19.71
CA ILE A 184 0.41 10.25 -18.23
C ILE A 184 -0.52 11.36 -17.74
N ILE A 185 -0.39 12.59 -18.26
CA ILE A 185 -1.26 13.71 -17.90
C ILE A 185 -2.72 13.42 -18.27
N ASN A 186 -2.96 12.85 -19.45
CA ASN A 186 -4.31 12.49 -19.89
C ASN A 186 -4.91 11.39 -19.01
N ASP A 187 -4.14 10.38 -18.62
CA ASP A 187 -4.57 9.31 -17.73
C ASP A 187 -4.88 9.84 -16.31
N ILE A 188 -4.06 10.76 -15.78
CA ILE A 188 -4.35 11.45 -14.51
C ILE A 188 -5.69 12.18 -14.59
N LYS A 189 -5.95 12.94 -15.66
CA LYS A 189 -7.22 13.65 -15.87
C LYS A 189 -8.39 12.67 -16.00
N TYR A 190 -8.18 11.56 -16.72
CA TYR A 190 -9.18 10.51 -16.87
C TYR A 190 -9.54 9.88 -15.52
N LEU A 191 -8.54 9.47 -14.75
CA LEU A 191 -8.74 8.85 -13.43
C LEU A 191 -9.42 9.83 -12.45
N HIS A 192 -9.00 11.09 -12.45
CA HIS A 192 -9.62 12.12 -11.62
C HIS A 192 -11.11 12.32 -11.92
N LYS A 193 -11.50 12.26 -13.20
CA LYS A 193 -12.87 12.47 -13.63
C LYS A 193 -13.75 11.22 -13.45
N ASN A 194 -13.20 10.04 -13.64
CA ASN A 194 -13.99 8.82 -13.83
C ASN A 194 -13.85 7.81 -12.68
N THR A 195 -13.04 8.12 -11.66
CA THR A 195 -12.85 7.23 -10.51
C THR A 195 -12.96 7.99 -9.19
N CYS A 196 -13.01 7.23 -8.08
CA CYS A 196 -13.00 7.78 -6.73
C CYS A 196 -11.60 8.08 -6.18
N LEU A 197 -10.56 7.98 -7.01
CA LEU A 197 -9.18 8.21 -6.58
C LEU A 197 -8.89 9.69 -6.36
N ASP A 198 -8.20 10.00 -5.27
CA ASP A 198 -7.68 11.35 -5.03
C ASP A 198 -6.40 11.56 -5.85
N MET A 199 -6.59 12.05 -7.08
CA MET A 199 -5.45 12.33 -7.99
C MET A 199 -4.70 13.62 -7.64
N ASN A 200 -5.15 14.40 -6.64
CA ASN A 200 -4.38 15.52 -6.10
C ASN A 200 -3.30 15.04 -5.10
N ASP A 201 -3.46 13.84 -4.52
CA ASP A 201 -2.47 13.17 -3.67
C ASP A 201 -1.87 11.96 -4.40
N PHE A 202 -1.48 12.16 -5.65
CA PHE A 202 -0.82 11.16 -6.49
C PHE A 202 0.69 11.23 -6.31
N ASN A 203 1.36 10.08 -6.25
CA ASN A 203 2.80 10.03 -6.09
C ASN A 203 3.47 9.28 -7.25
N PHE A 204 4.55 9.85 -7.78
CA PHE A 204 5.51 9.13 -8.58
C PHE A 204 6.61 8.54 -7.70
N MET A 205 6.99 7.31 -8.00
CA MET A 205 8.15 6.64 -7.42
C MET A 205 9.16 6.39 -8.54
N ILE A 206 10.40 6.77 -8.33
CA ILE A 206 11.47 6.50 -9.30
C ILE A 206 11.82 5.02 -9.19
N GLY A 207 11.77 4.31 -10.33
CA GLY A 207 12.22 2.94 -10.43
C GLY A 207 13.74 2.87 -10.42
N PHE A 208 14.29 2.05 -9.52
CA PHE A 208 15.70 1.74 -9.49
C PHE A 208 15.94 0.37 -10.13
N ASP A 209 17.06 0.24 -10.82
CA ASP A 209 17.54 -1.06 -11.26
C ASP A 209 18.25 -1.72 -10.08
N TYR A 210 17.55 -2.60 -9.37
CA TYR A 210 18.13 -3.40 -8.28
C TYR A 210 18.88 -4.63 -8.79
N ASN A 211 18.64 -5.00 -10.05
CA ASN A 211 19.25 -6.17 -10.67
C ASN A 211 20.34 -5.72 -11.62
N SER A 212 21.55 -6.23 -11.42
CA SER A 212 22.71 -6.06 -12.30
C SER A 212 22.47 -6.50 -13.76
N ASN A 213 21.27 -7.01 -14.07
CA ASN A 213 20.90 -7.53 -15.40
C ASN A 213 20.37 -6.46 -16.36
N GLY A 214 20.35 -5.18 -15.98
CA GLY A 214 20.13 -4.06 -16.90
C GLY A 214 18.79 -3.99 -17.62
N ILE A 215 17.75 -4.62 -17.07
CA ILE A 215 16.43 -4.69 -17.74
C ILE A 215 15.63 -3.40 -17.57
N LEU A 216 15.89 -2.65 -16.49
CA LEU A 216 15.18 -1.40 -16.20
C LEU A 216 16.18 -0.25 -16.09
N HIS A 217 16.05 0.73 -16.99
CA HIS A 217 16.87 1.94 -16.95
C HIS A 217 16.35 2.87 -15.86
N HIS A 218 17.17 3.12 -14.83
CA HIS A 218 16.86 4.12 -13.84
C HIS A 218 17.07 5.54 -14.41
N ILE A 219 16.36 6.50 -13.83
CA ILE A 219 16.54 7.91 -14.12
C ILE A 219 17.83 8.35 -13.45
N SER A 220 18.77 8.91 -14.22
CA SER A 220 20.00 9.48 -13.66
C SER A 220 19.76 10.86 -13.06
N ASP A 221 20.60 11.26 -12.09
CA ASP A 221 20.55 12.60 -11.46
C ASP A 221 20.71 13.76 -12.44
N LYS A 222 21.01 13.48 -13.71
CA LYS A 222 21.20 14.47 -14.78
C LYS A 222 20.00 14.57 -15.72
N GLU A 223 18.98 13.77 -15.54
CA GLU A 223 17.75 13.70 -16.33
C GLU A 223 16.54 14.08 -15.46
#